data_7c8f45fe0dd285e54a0eeaceb2b875e0
#
_entry.id   7c8f45fe0dd285e54a0eeaceb2b875e0
#
_cell.length_a   1.000
_cell.length_b   1.000
_cell.length_c   1.000
_cell.angle_alpha   90.00
_cell.angle_beta   90.00
_cell.angle_gamma   90.00
#
_symmetry.space_group_name_H-M   'P 1'
#
loop_
_entity.id
_entity.type
_entity.pdbx_description
1 polymer ?
#
loop_
_entity_poly.entity_id
_entity_poly.type
_entity_poly.pdbx_seq_one_letter_code
_entity_poly.pdbx_strand_id
1 'polypeptide(L)'
;GHADFGGEVERALSMVDGVLLLIDAQEGPMPQTRFVTKKALALGLKPIVVVNKVDKPGANCDKVINAAFDLFDKLGATDEQLDFPVVYASGINGWSSLTEGAAGEQWGPDMSALFDTVLKHVPAHQGDPNAPLQLQISALDFSTFVGRIGVGRVNAGTLKPATDVLVM
;
A
#
# COMPACT_ATOMS: atom_id res chain seq x y z
N GLY A 1 8.46 7.29 -1.19
CA GLY A 1 8.20 8.55 -1.84
C GLY A 1 8.95 9.70 -1.19
N HIS A 2 9.16 10.78 -1.91
CA HIS A 2 9.80 11.98 -1.38
C HIS A 2 8.80 12.83 -0.60
N ALA A 3 9.26 13.63 0.37
CA ALA A 3 8.44 14.46 1.25
C ALA A 3 7.62 15.55 0.51
N ASP A 4 7.96 15.85 -0.74
CA ASP A 4 7.36 16.93 -1.51
C ASP A 4 6.00 16.56 -2.17
N PHE A 5 5.54 15.31 -2.06
CA PHE A 5 4.34 14.80 -2.73
C PHE A 5 3.11 14.65 -1.82
N GLY A 6 2.97 15.47 -0.79
CA GLY A 6 1.88 15.36 0.18
C GLY A 6 0.48 15.30 -0.44
N GLY A 7 0.20 16.17 -1.41
CA GLY A 7 -1.09 16.20 -2.12
C GLY A 7 -1.31 15.00 -3.05
N GLU A 8 -0.24 14.44 -3.63
CA GLU A 8 -0.31 13.24 -4.48
C GLU A 8 -0.57 12.00 -3.64
N VAL A 9 0.07 11.90 -2.47
CA VAL A 9 -0.17 10.81 -1.52
C VAL A 9 -1.62 10.77 -1.06
N GLU A 10 -2.21 11.90 -0.72
CA GLU A 10 -3.62 11.97 -0.31
C GLU A 10 -4.57 11.53 -1.43
N ARG A 11 -4.31 11.99 -2.67
CA ARG A 11 -5.10 11.56 -3.82
C ARG A 11 -4.95 10.07 -4.12
N ALA A 12 -3.72 9.53 -4.05
CA ALA A 12 -3.46 8.11 -4.24
C ALA A 12 -4.16 7.27 -3.16
N LEU A 13 -4.08 7.66 -1.89
CA LEU A 13 -4.71 6.94 -0.78
C LEU A 13 -6.25 6.93 -0.88
N SER A 14 -6.87 7.94 -1.50
CA SER A 14 -8.32 7.96 -1.71
C SER A 14 -8.81 6.97 -2.77
N MET A 15 -7.91 6.40 -3.59
CA MET A 15 -8.22 5.48 -4.68
C MET A 15 -7.94 4.01 -4.35
N VAL A 16 -7.42 3.70 -3.16
CA VAL A 16 -6.96 2.36 -2.80
C VAL A 16 -7.78 1.75 -1.67
N ASP A 17 -7.81 0.43 -1.58
CA ASP A 17 -8.52 -0.34 -0.57
C ASP A 17 -7.58 -0.92 0.50
N GLY A 18 -6.27 -0.82 0.31
CA GLY A 18 -5.25 -1.28 1.23
C GLY A 18 -3.92 -0.58 1.01
N VAL A 19 -3.00 -0.72 1.95
CA VAL A 19 -1.68 -0.08 1.94
C VAL A 19 -0.60 -1.09 2.30
N LEU A 20 0.45 -1.17 1.48
CA LEU A 20 1.68 -1.85 1.85
C LEU A 20 2.64 -0.83 2.46
N LEU A 21 2.96 -0.98 3.73
CA LEU A 21 3.92 -0.14 4.42
C LEU A 21 5.29 -0.81 4.40
N LEU A 22 6.15 -0.36 3.49
CA LEU A 22 7.52 -0.88 3.38
C LEU A 22 8.42 -0.22 4.41
N ILE A 23 9.07 -1.04 5.23
CA ILE A 23 10.00 -0.61 6.27
C ILE A 23 11.34 -1.33 6.06
N ASP A 24 12.43 -0.60 6.11
CA ASP A 24 13.79 -1.17 6.05
C ASP A 24 14.10 -1.91 7.36
N ALA A 25 14.55 -3.17 7.25
CA ALA A 25 14.85 -4.03 8.40
C ALA A 25 16.01 -3.54 9.30
N GLN A 26 16.82 -2.59 8.83
CA GLN A 26 17.90 -1.96 9.62
C GLN A 26 17.46 -0.62 10.22
N GLU A 27 16.84 0.23 9.38
CA GLU A 27 16.56 1.63 9.73
C GLU A 27 15.24 1.80 10.48
N GLY A 28 14.24 0.93 10.19
CA GLY A 28 12.91 1.05 10.75
C GLY A 28 12.06 2.15 10.08
N PRO A 29 10.95 2.57 10.74
CA PRO A 29 10.08 3.61 10.20
C PRO A 29 10.76 4.96 10.07
N MET A 30 10.82 5.50 8.85
CA MET A 30 11.38 6.81 8.52
C MET A 30 10.36 7.95 8.71
N PRO A 31 10.77 9.23 8.74
CA PRO A 31 9.82 10.35 8.86
C PRO A 31 8.70 10.35 7.80
N GLN A 32 9.02 10.00 6.55
CA GLN A 32 8.05 9.87 5.47
C GLN A 32 7.03 8.75 5.74
N THR A 33 7.48 7.65 6.32
CA THR A 33 6.61 6.54 6.78
C THR A 33 5.55 7.06 7.72
N ARG A 34 5.94 7.87 8.72
CA ARG A 34 5.00 8.46 9.68
C ARG A 34 3.90 9.28 9.02
N PHE A 35 4.26 10.13 8.04
CA PHE A 35 3.30 10.97 7.33
C PHE A 35 2.27 10.14 6.55
N VAL A 36 2.75 9.21 5.73
CA VAL A 36 1.89 8.34 4.91
C VAL A 36 1.00 7.46 5.79
N THR A 37 1.57 6.86 6.84
CA THR A 37 0.83 6.03 7.80
C THR A 37 -0.30 6.81 8.47
N LYS A 38 -0.03 8.03 8.97
CA LYS A 38 -1.06 8.88 9.58
C LYS A 38 -2.25 9.11 8.64
N LYS A 39 -1.99 9.38 7.36
CA LYS A 39 -3.04 9.61 6.36
C LYS A 39 -3.80 8.32 6.04
N ALA A 40 -3.12 7.20 5.88
CA ALA A 40 -3.74 5.91 5.63
C ALA A 40 -4.64 5.47 6.79
N LEU A 41 -4.17 5.58 8.02
CA LEU A 41 -4.96 5.25 9.23
C LEU A 41 -6.21 6.13 9.36
N ALA A 42 -6.09 7.43 9.09
CA ALA A 42 -7.21 8.37 9.14
C ALA A 42 -8.31 8.08 8.10
N LEU A 43 -7.96 7.43 6.98
CA LEU A 43 -8.90 6.95 5.97
C LEU A 43 -9.48 5.56 6.31
N GLY A 44 -9.14 4.98 7.46
CA GLY A 44 -9.60 3.65 7.86
C GLY A 44 -8.92 2.50 7.13
N LEU A 45 -7.85 2.76 6.37
CA LEU A 45 -7.12 1.72 5.66
C LEU A 45 -6.39 0.82 6.66
N LYS A 46 -6.40 -0.50 6.37
CA LYS A 46 -5.65 -1.50 7.14
C LYS A 46 -4.29 -1.72 6.47
N PRO A 47 -3.18 -1.36 7.12
CA PRO A 47 -1.86 -1.54 6.53
C PRO A 47 -1.40 -2.99 6.63
N ILE A 48 -0.65 -3.45 5.61
CA ILE A 48 0.20 -4.64 5.65
C ILE A 48 1.63 -4.14 5.82
N VAL A 49 2.29 -4.55 6.89
CA VAL A 49 3.69 -4.17 7.15
C VAL A 49 4.62 -5.12 6.41
N VAL A 50 5.45 -4.58 5.53
CA VAL A 50 6.46 -5.33 4.78
C VAL A 50 7.84 -4.92 5.30
N VAL A 51 8.46 -5.81 6.08
CA VAL A 51 9.84 -5.63 6.55
C VAL A 51 10.78 -6.06 5.42
N ASN A 52 11.31 -5.08 4.70
CA ASN A 52 12.14 -5.31 3.52
C ASN A 52 13.62 -5.23 3.85
N LYS A 53 14.44 -5.82 2.97
CA LYS A 53 15.89 -5.91 3.08
C LYS A 53 16.36 -6.76 4.27
N VAL A 54 15.60 -7.80 4.58
CA VAL A 54 15.95 -8.76 5.66
C VAL A 54 17.21 -9.58 5.34
N ASP A 55 17.62 -9.59 4.07
CA ASP A 55 18.87 -10.19 3.58
C ASP A 55 20.14 -9.42 4.00
N LYS A 56 19.97 -8.17 4.45
CA LYS A 56 21.14 -7.35 4.82
C LYS A 56 21.73 -7.71 6.18
N PRO A 57 23.07 -7.65 6.32
CA PRO A 57 23.70 -7.75 7.63
C PRO A 57 23.21 -6.64 8.57
N GLY A 58 22.84 -7.02 9.80
CA GLY A 58 22.30 -6.07 10.79
C GLY A 58 20.82 -5.79 10.68
N ALA A 59 20.08 -6.52 9.84
CA ALA A 59 18.63 -6.55 9.88
C ALA A 59 18.15 -7.00 11.28
N ASN A 60 17.13 -6.32 11.83
CA ASN A 60 16.55 -6.64 13.12
C ASN A 60 15.02 -6.48 13.01
N CYS A 61 14.37 -7.55 12.62
CA CYS A 61 12.94 -7.56 12.33
C CYS A 61 12.09 -7.24 13.57
N ASP A 62 12.39 -7.83 14.72
CA ASP A 62 11.65 -7.58 15.96
C ASP A 62 11.69 -6.10 16.36
N LYS A 63 12.87 -5.48 16.32
CA LYS A 63 13.01 -4.05 16.61
C LYS A 63 12.17 -3.20 15.68
N VAL A 64 12.15 -3.52 14.40
CA VAL A 64 11.44 -2.75 13.37
C VAL A 64 9.94 -2.94 13.47
N ILE A 65 9.46 -4.15 13.75
CA ILE A 65 8.04 -4.45 13.96
C ILE A 65 7.53 -3.73 15.21
N ASN A 66 8.28 -3.78 16.32
CA ASN A 66 7.92 -3.05 17.54
C ASN A 66 7.89 -1.53 17.29
N ALA A 67 8.84 -0.99 16.54
CA ALA A 67 8.84 0.44 16.18
C ALA A 67 7.66 0.82 15.27
N ALA A 68 7.22 -0.07 14.39
CA ALA A 68 6.02 0.13 13.57
C ALA A 68 4.76 0.11 14.43
N PHE A 69 4.65 -0.83 15.37
CA PHE A 69 3.54 -0.91 16.33
C PHE A 69 3.45 0.36 17.17
N ASP A 70 4.55 0.79 17.78
CA ASP A 70 4.63 2.04 18.56
C ASP A 70 4.24 3.26 17.73
N LEU A 71 4.62 3.27 16.45
CA LEU A 71 4.25 4.35 15.54
C LEU A 71 2.75 4.38 15.30
N PHE A 72 2.12 3.23 15.04
CA PHE A 72 0.68 3.14 14.79
C PHE A 72 -0.13 3.53 16.01
N ASP A 73 0.25 3.03 17.18
CA ASP A 73 -0.37 3.39 18.48
C ASP A 73 -0.31 4.90 18.72
N LYS A 74 0.87 5.51 18.58
CA LYS A 74 1.05 6.98 18.71
C LYS A 74 0.29 7.80 17.67
N LEU A 75 -0.09 7.22 16.55
CA LEU A 75 -0.91 7.87 15.51
C LEU A 75 -2.41 7.66 15.71
N GLY A 76 -2.82 6.92 16.76
CA GLY A 76 -4.21 6.67 17.10
C GLY A 76 -4.85 5.58 16.23
N ALA A 77 -4.09 4.56 15.85
CA ALA A 77 -4.62 3.39 15.16
C ALA A 77 -5.67 2.67 16.01
N THR A 78 -6.67 2.10 15.35
CA THR A 78 -7.65 1.21 15.99
C THR A 78 -7.03 -0.15 16.30
N ASP A 79 -7.64 -0.93 17.21
CA ASP A 79 -7.18 -2.30 17.52
C ASP A 79 -7.07 -3.15 16.27
N GLU A 80 -8.01 -3.01 15.32
CA GLU A 80 -7.95 -3.72 14.03
C GLU A 80 -6.79 -3.27 13.14
N GLN A 81 -6.36 -2.02 13.25
CA GLN A 81 -5.20 -1.49 12.52
C GLN A 81 -3.89 -1.85 13.19
N LEU A 82 -3.89 -2.08 14.51
CA LEU A 82 -2.74 -2.58 15.28
C LEU A 82 -2.51 -4.08 15.06
N ASP A 83 -3.55 -4.84 14.71
CA ASP A 83 -3.44 -6.26 14.33
C ASP A 83 -3.05 -6.40 12.83
N PHE A 84 -1.97 -5.73 12.44
CA PHE A 84 -1.49 -5.74 11.07
C PHE A 84 -0.70 -7.01 10.74
N PRO A 85 -0.90 -7.61 9.55
CA PRO A 85 -0.07 -8.69 9.07
C PRO A 85 1.35 -8.21 8.76
N VAL A 86 2.33 -9.05 9.06
CA VAL A 86 3.73 -8.81 8.77
C VAL A 86 4.21 -9.74 7.67
N VAL A 87 4.90 -9.19 6.68
CA VAL A 87 5.57 -9.94 5.62
C VAL A 87 7.05 -9.55 5.63
N TYR A 88 7.92 -10.53 5.67
CA TYR A 88 9.37 -10.34 5.51
C TYR A 88 9.73 -10.43 4.04
N ALA A 89 10.61 -9.57 3.56
CA ALA A 89 10.96 -9.55 2.15
C ALA A 89 12.40 -9.17 1.88
N SER A 90 12.92 -9.71 0.78
CA SER A 90 14.09 -9.19 0.08
C SER A 90 13.68 -8.82 -1.34
N GLY A 91 13.32 -7.55 -1.54
CA GLY A 91 12.88 -7.07 -2.84
C GLY A 91 13.94 -7.17 -3.93
N ILE A 92 15.22 -7.07 -3.57
CA ILE A 92 16.33 -7.21 -4.53
C ILE A 92 16.51 -8.66 -4.99
N ASN A 93 16.25 -9.62 -4.09
CA ASN A 93 16.37 -11.05 -4.39
C ASN A 93 15.04 -11.67 -4.84
N GLY A 94 13.93 -10.91 -4.83
CA GLY A 94 12.64 -11.33 -5.36
C GLY A 94 11.91 -12.40 -4.54
N TRP A 95 12.06 -12.40 -3.20
CA TRP A 95 11.35 -13.34 -2.34
C TRP A 95 10.71 -12.69 -1.10
N SER A 96 9.72 -13.36 -0.55
CA SER A 96 9.01 -13.00 0.67
C SER A 96 8.66 -14.20 1.52
N SER A 97 8.40 -13.99 2.83
CA SER A 97 8.03 -15.02 3.79
C SER A 97 7.08 -14.45 4.84
N LEU A 98 6.24 -15.30 5.43
CA LEU A 98 5.43 -14.97 6.61
C LEU A 98 6.15 -15.32 7.93
N THR A 99 7.26 -16.01 7.85
CA THR A 99 8.07 -16.42 9.01
C THR A 99 9.49 -15.91 8.87
N GLU A 100 10.06 -15.48 9.98
CA GLU A 100 11.47 -15.13 10.04
C GLU A 100 12.32 -16.40 9.93
N GLY A 101 13.38 -16.34 9.13
CA GLY A 101 14.37 -17.40 8.95
C GLY A 101 15.73 -17.01 9.51
N ALA A 102 16.73 -17.86 9.26
CA ALA A 102 18.09 -17.60 9.73
C ALA A 102 18.75 -16.45 8.95
N ALA A 103 19.60 -15.69 9.61
CA ALA A 103 20.34 -14.59 9.01
C ALA A 103 21.24 -15.09 7.85
N GLY A 104 21.13 -14.40 6.71
CA GLY A 104 21.89 -14.74 5.51
C GLY A 104 21.29 -15.85 4.64
N GLU A 105 20.16 -16.41 5.04
CA GLU A 105 19.42 -17.39 4.24
C GLU A 105 18.26 -16.75 3.47
N GLN A 106 17.76 -17.47 2.46
CA GLN A 106 16.52 -17.13 1.77
C GLN A 106 15.34 -17.71 2.57
N TRP A 107 14.38 -16.85 2.97
CA TRP A 107 13.28 -17.27 3.84
C TRP A 107 12.03 -17.71 3.09
N GLY A 108 11.96 -17.47 1.80
CA GLY A 108 10.83 -17.88 0.96
C GLY A 108 11.25 -18.15 -0.49
N PRO A 109 10.46 -18.91 -1.24
CA PRO A 109 10.83 -19.31 -2.61
C PRO A 109 10.72 -18.15 -3.62
N ASP A 110 9.74 -17.26 -3.42
CA ASP A 110 9.39 -16.16 -4.30
C ASP A 110 8.54 -15.10 -3.56
N MET A 111 7.83 -14.24 -4.28
CA MET A 111 6.97 -13.18 -3.73
C MET A 111 5.55 -13.65 -3.37
N SER A 112 5.21 -14.93 -3.47
CA SER A 112 3.86 -15.45 -3.24
C SER A 112 3.33 -15.12 -1.86
N ALA A 113 4.16 -15.19 -0.81
CA ALA A 113 3.74 -14.86 0.56
C ALA A 113 3.21 -13.42 0.68
N LEU A 114 3.81 -12.46 -0.03
CA LEU A 114 3.31 -11.09 -0.09
C LEU A 114 1.98 -11.01 -0.84
N PHE A 115 1.89 -11.62 -2.02
CA PHE A 115 0.67 -11.57 -2.83
C PHE A 115 -0.51 -12.26 -2.15
N ASP A 116 -0.29 -13.41 -1.53
CA ASP A 116 -1.32 -14.13 -0.77
C ASP A 116 -1.81 -13.30 0.43
N THR A 117 -0.89 -12.59 1.11
CA THR A 117 -1.26 -11.67 2.18
C THR A 117 -2.11 -10.51 1.66
N VAL A 118 -1.78 -9.93 0.52
CA VAL A 118 -2.60 -8.89 -0.11
C VAL A 118 -3.98 -9.42 -0.44
N LEU A 119 -4.10 -10.57 -1.09
CA LEU A 119 -5.39 -11.18 -1.45
C LEU A 119 -6.26 -11.50 -0.23
N LYS A 120 -5.63 -11.85 0.89
CA LYS A 120 -6.32 -12.19 2.15
C LYS A 120 -6.81 -10.96 2.92
N HIS A 121 -6.02 -9.88 2.94
CA HIS A 121 -6.24 -8.75 3.84
C HIS A 121 -6.78 -7.47 3.16
N VAL A 122 -6.60 -7.32 1.85
CA VAL A 122 -7.19 -6.20 1.11
C VAL A 122 -8.55 -6.62 0.57
N PRO A 123 -9.63 -5.87 0.91
CA PRO A 123 -10.96 -6.22 0.42
C PRO A 123 -11.05 -6.07 -1.10
N ALA A 124 -11.81 -6.95 -1.73
CA ALA A 124 -12.15 -6.78 -3.15
C ALA A 124 -13.00 -5.51 -3.36
N HIS A 125 -12.88 -4.94 -4.55
CA HIS A 125 -13.68 -3.78 -4.93
C HIS A 125 -15.19 -4.08 -4.80
N GLN A 126 -15.94 -3.17 -4.16
CA GLN A 126 -17.36 -3.34 -3.83
C GLN A 126 -18.33 -2.73 -4.87
N GLY A 127 -17.83 -2.18 -5.97
CA GLY A 127 -18.65 -1.55 -7.00
C GLY A 127 -19.53 -2.58 -7.76
N ASP A 128 -20.81 -2.25 -7.99
CA ASP A 128 -21.67 -3.04 -8.86
C ASP A 128 -21.32 -2.79 -10.34
N PRO A 129 -20.81 -3.78 -11.09
CA PRO A 129 -20.42 -3.60 -12.49
C PRO A 129 -21.60 -3.34 -13.45
N ASN A 130 -22.84 -3.63 -13.01
CA ASN A 130 -24.05 -3.45 -13.80
C ASN A 130 -24.76 -2.11 -13.52
N ALA A 131 -24.31 -1.37 -12.53
CA ALA A 131 -24.85 -0.04 -12.24
C ALA A 131 -24.42 1.00 -13.32
N PRO A 132 -25.04 2.18 -13.37
CA PRO A 132 -24.55 3.28 -14.17
C PRO A 132 -23.09 3.62 -13.85
N LEU A 133 -22.31 3.95 -14.88
CA LEU A 133 -20.91 4.28 -14.70
C LEU A 133 -20.72 5.48 -13.77
N GLN A 134 -19.92 5.30 -12.74
CA GLN A 134 -19.43 6.36 -11.87
C GLN A 134 -17.91 6.29 -11.80
N LEU A 135 -17.25 7.24 -12.45
CA LEU A 135 -15.80 7.40 -12.45
C LEU A 135 -15.44 8.71 -11.73
N GLN A 136 -14.74 8.58 -10.62
CA GLN A 136 -14.22 9.75 -9.89
C GLN A 136 -12.81 10.06 -10.37
N ILE A 137 -12.63 11.22 -11.00
CA ILE A 137 -11.30 11.71 -11.43
C ILE A 137 -10.57 12.28 -10.21
N SER A 138 -9.40 11.76 -9.92
CA SER A 138 -8.55 12.18 -8.80
C SER A 138 -7.26 12.89 -9.23
N ALA A 139 -6.82 12.68 -10.47
CA ALA A 139 -5.67 13.35 -11.06
C ALA A 139 -5.92 13.68 -12.53
N LEU A 140 -5.30 14.76 -12.98
CA LEU A 140 -5.29 15.14 -14.38
C LEU A 140 -3.86 15.06 -14.91
N ASP A 141 -3.71 14.54 -16.10
CA ASP A 141 -2.46 14.50 -16.85
C ASP A 141 -2.70 15.04 -18.27
N PHE A 142 -1.65 15.24 -19.02
CA PHE A 142 -1.71 15.72 -20.38
C PHE A 142 -0.66 15.07 -21.27
N SER A 143 -1.08 14.62 -22.43
CA SER A 143 -0.20 14.14 -23.48
C SER A 143 -0.38 14.97 -24.74
N THR A 144 0.70 15.32 -25.42
CA THR A 144 0.63 16.02 -26.71
C THR A 144 -0.05 15.20 -27.81
N PHE A 145 -0.15 13.89 -27.62
CA PHE A 145 -0.77 12.97 -28.59
C PHE A 145 -2.27 12.76 -28.34
N VAL A 146 -2.68 12.52 -27.07
CA VAL A 146 -4.08 12.22 -26.72
C VAL A 146 -4.80 13.38 -26.02
N GLY A 147 -4.11 14.46 -25.68
CA GLY A 147 -4.69 15.61 -24.99
C GLY A 147 -4.80 15.39 -23.47
N ARG A 148 -5.92 15.82 -22.86
CA ARG A 148 -6.17 15.70 -21.44
C ARG A 148 -6.46 14.25 -21.05
N ILE A 149 -5.81 13.80 -19.99
CA ILE A 149 -5.96 12.45 -19.43
C ILE A 149 -6.54 12.61 -18.02
N GLY A 150 -7.67 11.98 -17.76
CA GLY A 150 -8.22 11.86 -16.41
C GLY A 150 -7.84 10.51 -15.82
N VAL A 151 -7.21 10.50 -14.64
CA VAL A 151 -6.89 9.30 -13.88
C VAL A 151 -7.79 9.24 -12.66
N GLY A 152 -8.45 8.12 -12.43
CA GLY A 152 -9.41 8.02 -11.34
C GLY A 152 -9.86 6.58 -11.07
N ARG A 153 -10.81 6.46 -10.16
CA ARG A 153 -11.39 5.19 -9.74
C ARG A 153 -12.80 5.03 -10.30
N VAL A 154 -13.09 3.88 -10.88
CA VAL A 154 -14.46 3.47 -11.20
C VAL A 154 -15.13 2.96 -9.93
N ASN A 155 -16.08 3.71 -9.38
CA ASN A 155 -16.79 3.36 -8.17
C ASN A 155 -18.00 2.44 -8.45
N ALA A 156 -18.61 2.56 -9.63
CA ALA A 156 -19.70 1.69 -10.07
C ALA A 156 -19.75 1.64 -11.60
N GLY A 157 -20.40 0.63 -12.14
CA GLY A 157 -20.53 0.42 -13.56
C GLY A 157 -19.27 -0.11 -14.24
N THR A 158 -19.27 -0.10 -15.55
CA THR A 158 -18.16 -0.58 -16.38
C THR A 158 -17.78 0.49 -17.39
N LEU A 159 -16.51 0.89 -17.39
CA LEU A 159 -15.94 1.79 -18.40
C LEU A 159 -15.52 0.99 -19.64
N LYS A 160 -16.04 1.36 -20.81
CA LYS A 160 -15.67 0.74 -22.09
C LYS A 160 -14.92 1.75 -22.97
N PRO A 161 -13.94 1.29 -23.77
CA PRO A 161 -13.28 2.18 -24.73
C PRO A 161 -14.26 2.83 -25.69
N ALA A 162 -13.98 4.06 -26.11
CA ALA A 162 -14.77 4.83 -27.10
C ALA A 162 -16.26 4.97 -26.75
N THR A 163 -16.58 5.10 -25.46
CA THR A 163 -17.95 5.33 -24.98
C THR A 163 -18.08 6.78 -24.54
N ASP A 164 -19.19 7.42 -24.96
CA ASP A 164 -19.53 8.76 -24.49
C ASP A 164 -19.84 8.74 -22.98
N VAL A 165 -19.32 9.72 -22.27
CA VAL A 165 -19.52 9.87 -20.82
C VAL A 165 -20.01 11.29 -20.51
N LEU A 166 -20.84 11.40 -19.49
CA LEU A 166 -21.26 12.68 -18.95
C LEU A 166 -20.24 13.11 -17.88
N VAL A 167 -19.71 14.33 -18.05
CA VAL A 167 -18.85 14.97 -17.04
C VAL A 167 -19.71 15.94 -16.23
N MET A 168 -19.67 15.78 -14.89
CA MET A 168 -20.41 16.62 -13.95
C MET A 168 -19.46 17.44 -13.09
#